data_6e1152162a1cff553531a9564bd5af07
#
_entry.id   6e1152162a1cff553531a9564bd5af07
#
_cell.length_a   1.000
_cell.length_b   1.000
_cell.length_c   1.000
_cell.angle_alpha   90.00
_cell.angle_beta   90.00
_cell.angle_gamma   90.00
#
_symmetry.space_group_name_H-M   'P 1'
#
loop_
_entity.id
_entity.type
_entity.pdbx_description
1 polymer ?
#
loop_
_entity_poly.entity_id
_entity_poly.type
_entity_poly.pdbx_seq_one_letter_code
_entity_poly.pdbx_strand_id
1 'polypeptide(L)'
;TINNSNDLNNAQKEALKQQVADATTVADVNAIKQNAQDLNQAMTALKQGIANKDQILADGNYTNASPDKQQAYNDAVKHAQQLIDGVPNVVVSPSEIQDALNRVNQANNDLNGNTNLANAKQQVTQALDQLPNLNQAQRDEFNKQINQATQVPDVNAIQQAANQLNEAMTALKQGSENKDDIKGSENYHDADTDRQTAFDDAINHADTLLNEQSSPTMDPDTIKQALAHVNEANH
;
A
#
# COMPACT_ATOMS: atom_id res chain seq x y z
N THR A 1 -13.33 -45.67 -11.94
CA THR A 1 -12.74 -44.71 -10.98
C THR A 1 -12.04 -43.55 -11.71
N ILE A 2 -11.08 -43.82 -12.60
CA ILE A 2 -10.27 -42.76 -13.29
C ILE A 2 -11.19 -41.83 -14.08
N ASN A 3 -12.12 -42.37 -14.89
CA ASN A 3 -13.01 -41.53 -15.71
C ASN A 3 -13.96 -40.67 -14.87
N ASN A 4 -14.26 -41.09 -13.66
CA ASN A 4 -15.17 -40.39 -12.74
C ASN A 4 -14.43 -39.45 -11.78
N SER A 5 -13.12 -39.36 -11.91
CA SER A 5 -12.28 -38.45 -11.12
C SER A 5 -12.30 -37.06 -11.77
N ASN A 6 -13.27 -36.24 -11.34
CA ASN A 6 -13.63 -35.00 -12.04
C ASN A 6 -12.54 -33.90 -11.99
N ASP A 7 -11.64 -33.96 -11.00
CA ASP A 7 -10.62 -32.94 -10.81
C ASP A 7 -9.26 -33.32 -11.43
N LEU A 8 -9.14 -34.54 -11.96
CA LEU A 8 -7.96 -34.90 -12.75
C LEU A 8 -8.01 -34.23 -14.12
N ASN A 9 -6.88 -33.72 -14.61
CA ASN A 9 -6.78 -33.28 -15.99
C ASN A 9 -6.72 -34.49 -16.94
N ASN A 10 -6.95 -34.25 -18.23
CA ASN A 10 -6.99 -35.33 -19.20
C ASN A 10 -5.64 -36.07 -19.29
N ALA A 11 -4.53 -35.37 -19.20
CA ALA A 11 -3.19 -35.97 -19.25
C ALA A 11 -2.95 -36.90 -18.06
N GLN A 12 -3.43 -36.56 -16.88
CA GLN A 12 -3.37 -37.44 -15.68
C GLN A 12 -4.21 -38.68 -15.88
N LYS A 13 -5.43 -38.52 -16.41
CA LYS A 13 -6.31 -39.66 -16.68
C LYS A 13 -5.67 -40.63 -17.68
N GLU A 14 -5.09 -40.12 -18.74
CA GLU A 14 -4.41 -40.97 -19.75
C GLU A 14 -3.18 -41.67 -19.18
N ALA A 15 -2.36 -40.96 -18.39
CA ALA A 15 -1.20 -41.55 -17.73
C ALA A 15 -1.60 -42.69 -16.76
N LEU A 16 -2.67 -42.49 -15.98
CA LEU A 16 -3.16 -43.51 -15.04
C LEU A 16 -3.77 -44.68 -15.77
N LYS A 17 -4.50 -44.46 -16.86
CA LYS A 17 -5.05 -45.53 -17.72
C LYS A 17 -3.93 -46.37 -18.32
N GLN A 18 -2.83 -45.74 -18.75
CA GLN A 18 -1.64 -46.44 -19.24
C GLN A 18 -1.03 -47.30 -18.17
N GLN A 19 -0.93 -46.82 -16.94
CA GLN A 19 -0.46 -47.61 -15.80
C GLN A 19 -1.33 -48.86 -15.58
N VAL A 20 -2.66 -48.71 -15.70
CA VAL A 20 -3.61 -49.85 -15.57
C VAL A 20 -3.37 -50.86 -16.69
N ALA A 21 -3.17 -50.39 -17.91
CA ALA A 21 -2.89 -51.26 -19.08
C ALA A 21 -1.58 -52.05 -18.91
N ASP A 22 -0.60 -51.46 -18.27
CA ASP A 22 0.73 -52.07 -18.05
C ASP A 22 0.79 -52.93 -16.77
N ALA A 23 -0.25 -52.87 -15.92
CA ALA A 23 -0.26 -53.62 -14.66
C ALA A 23 -0.40 -55.14 -14.92
N THR A 24 0.34 -55.89 -14.13
CA THR A 24 0.41 -57.38 -14.27
C THR A 24 -0.30 -58.13 -13.16
N THR A 25 -0.66 -57.44 -12.07
CA THR A 25 -1.36 -58.07 -10.92
C THR A 25 -2.57 -57.25 -10.51
N VAL A 26 -3.50 -57.92 -9.82
CA VAL A 26 -4.68 -57.25 -9.22
C VAL A 26 -4.25 -56.23 -8.15
N ALA A 27 -3.20 -56.59 -7.39
CA ALA A 27 -2.65 -55.66 -6.37
C ALA A 27 -2.16 -54.37 -7.00
N ASP A 28 -1.50 -54.43 -8.16
CA ASP A 28 -1.01 -53.28 -8.89
C ASP A 28 -2.19 -52.39 -9.37
N VAL A 29 -3.23 -52.97 -9.88
CA VAL A 29 -4.44 -52.26 -10.31
C VAL A 29 -5.12 -51.56 -9.14
N ASN A 30 -5.21 -52.22 -7.99
CA ASN A 30 -5.77 -51.61 -6.78
C ASN A 30 -4.94 -50.45 -6.26
N ALA A 31 -3.61 -50.55 -6.33
CA ALA A 31 -2.71 -49.48 -5.94
C ALA A 31 -2.88 -48.26 -6.85
N ILE A 32 -3.03 -48.48 -8.17
CA ILE A 32 -3.29 -47.41 -9.14
C ILE A 32 -4.65 -46.75 -8.87
N LYS A 33 -5.66 -47.51 -8.55
CA LYS A 33 -6.98 -47.00 -8.16
C LYS A 33 -6.88 -46.08 -6.94
N GLN A 34 -6.19 -46.54 -5.90
CA GLN A 34 -5.97 -45.74 -4.69
C GLN A 34 -5.21 -44.43 -5.01
N ASN A 35 -4.16 -44.54 -5.80
CA ASN A 35 -3.38 -43.35 -6.23
C ASN A 35 -4.26 -42.37 -7.02
N ALA A 36 -5.12 -42.85 -7.89
CA ALA A 36 -6.05 -41.99 -8.64
C ALA A 36 -7.01 -41.24 -7.72
N GLN A 37 -7.51 -41.91 -6.69
CA GLN A 37 -8.39 -41.27 -5.70
C GLN A 37 -7.65 -40.23 -4.87
N ASP A 38 -6.44 -40.54 -4.41
CA ASP A 38 -5.60 -39.62 -3.64
C ASP A 38 -5.20 -38.42 -4.50
N LEU A 39 -4.84 -38.67 -5.76
CA LEU A 39 -4.50 -37.61 -6.71
C LEU A 39 -5.70 -36.68 -6.98
N ASN A 40 -6.88 -37.25 -7.17
CA ASN A 40 -8.10 -36.46 -7.37
C ASN A 40 -8.39 -35.57 -6.17
N GLN A 41 -8.27 -36.10 -4.95
CA GLN A 41 -8.45 -35.32 -3.72
C GLN A 41 -7.43 -34.18 -3.63
N ALA A 42 -6.16 -34.45 -3.93
CA ALA A 42 -5.09 -33.45 -3.93
C ALA A 42 -5.35 -32.36 -5.00
N MET A 43 -5.82 -32.76 -6.19
CA MET A 43 -6.18 -31.82 -7.26
C MET A 43 -7.39 -30.96 -6.88
N THR A 44 -8.39 -31.54 -6.25
CA THR A 44 -9.54 -30.78 -5.72
C THR A 44 -9.07 -29.69 -4.73
N ALA A 45 -8.22 -30.09 -3.78
CA ALA A 45 -7.67 -29.16 -2.80
C ALA A 45 -6.82 -28.06 -3.44
N LEU A 46 -6.01 -28.40 -4.44
CA LEU A 46 -5.17 -27.42 -5.17
C LEU A 46 -6.05 -26.40 -5.91
N LYS A 47 -7.07 -26.85 -6.62
CA LYS A 47 -8.01 -25.96 -7.31
C LYS A 47 -8.70 -25.01 -6.34
N GLN A 48 -9.14 -25.51 -5.20
CA GLN A 48 -9.75 -24.69 -4.14
C GLN A 48 -8.74 -23.70 -3.56
N GLY A 49 -7.48 -24.12 -3.41
CA GLY A 49 -6.42 -23.29 -2.83
C GLY A 49 -6.06 -22.07 -3.66
N ILE A 50 -6.32 -22.09 -4.98
CA ILE A 50 -6.06 -20.92 -5.87
C ILE A 50 -7.34 -20.27 -6.40
N ALA A 51 -8.51 -20.74 -5.96
CA ALA A 51 -9.79 -20.21 -6.43
C ALA A 51 -9.99 -18.73 -6.08
N ASN A 52 -9.39 -18.27 -5.00
CA ASN A 52 -9.50 -16.89 -4.50
C ASN A 52 -8.31 -16.00 -4.90
N LYS A 53 -7.49 -16.40 -5.89
CA LYS A 53 -6.28 -15.66 -6.27
C LYS A 53 -6.56 -14.21 -6.64
N ASP A 54 -7.65 -13.95 -7.35
CA ASP A 54 -7.99 -12.59 -7.79
C ASP A 54 -8.34 -11.70 -6.59
N GLN A 55 -9.00 -12.25 -5.58
CA GLN A 55 -9.28 -11.54 -4.33
C GLN A 55 -8.01 -11.23 -3.56
N ILE A 56 -7.06 -12.18 -3.51
CA ILE A 56 -5.76 -11.98 -2.84
C ILE A 56 -4.95 -10.90 -3.57
N LEU A 57 -4.89 -10.93 -4.90
CA LEU A 57 -4.15 -9.94 -5.70
C LEU A 57 -4.71 -8.53 -5.54
N ALA A 58 -6.01 -8.39 -5.24
CA ALA A 58 -6.66 -7.10 -5.02
C ALA A 58 -6.59 -6.63 -3.56
N ASP A 59 -6.21 -7.50 -2.64
CA ASP A 59 -6.14 -7.21 -1.21
C ASP A 59 -4.90 -6.39 -0.85
N GLY A 60 -5.04 -5.50 0.14
CA GLY A 60 -3.93 -4.65 0.59
C GLY A 60 -2.74 -5.43 1.11
N ASN A 61 -2.96 -6.63 1.68
CA ASN A 61 -1.87 -7.46 2.15
C ASN A 61 -0.96 -7.95 1.01
N TYR A 62 -1.49 -8.08 -0.22
CA TYR A 62 -0.69 -8.33 -1.41
C TYR A 62 -0.16 -7.03 -2.04
N THR A 63 -1.02 -6.03 -2.25
CA THR A 63 -0.64 -4.82 -2.98
C THR A 63 0.44 -4.00 -2.27
N ASN A 64 0.47 -4.03 -0.94
CA ASN A 64 1.48 -3.38 -0.11
C ASN A 64 2.64 -4.30 0.30
N ALA A 65 2.62 -5.57 -0.13
CA ALA A 65 3.69 -6.50 0.18
C ALA A 65 4.98 -6.12 -0.55
N SER A 66 6.12 -6.53 0.02
CA SER A 66 7.40 -6.38 -0.66
C SER A 66 7.43 -7.19 -1.96
N PRO A 67 8.19 -6.75 -2.98
CA PRO A 67 8.20 -7.40 -4.29
C PRO A 67 8.57 -8.89 -4.26
N ASP A 68 9.49 -9.30 -3.38
CA ASP A 68 9.88 -10.70 -3.22
C ASP A 68 8.71 -11.57 -2.70
N LYS A 69 7.88 -11.03 -1.81
CA LYS A 69 6.70 -11.73 -1.28
C LYS A 69 5.59 -11.83 -2.32
N GLN A 70 5.37 -10.78 -3.08
CA GLN A 70 4.44 -10.79 -4.22
C GLN A 70 4.87 -11.83 -5.25
N GLN A 71 6.15 -11.84 -5.59
CA GLN A 71 6.69 -12.78 -6.57
C GLN A 71 6.56 -14.24 -6.11
N ALA A 72 6.84 -14.50 -4.83
CA ALA A 72 6.71 -15.85 -4.27
C ALA A 72 5.27 -16.36 -4.38
N TYR A 73 4.28 -15.51 -4.08
CA TYR A 73 2.87 -15.86 -4.23
C TYR A 73 2.51 -16.10 -5.71
N ASN A 74 2.90 -15.19 -6.59
CA ASN A 74 2.64 -15.31 -8.03
C ASN A 74 3.22 -16.59 -8.61
N ASP A 75 4.47 -16.91 -8.25
CA ASP A 75 5.15 -18.12 -8.71
C ASP A 75 4.48 -19.39 -8.19
N ALA A 76 4.05 -19.40 -6.93
CA ALA A 76 3.37 -20.53 -6.33
C ALA A 76 2.03 -20.80 -7.02
N VAL A 77 1.25 -19.75 -7.31
CA VAL A 77 -0.04 -19.86 -8.01
C VAL A 77 0.18 -20.30 -9.46
N LYS A 78 1.17 -19.76 -10.13
CA LYS A 78 1.51 -20.15 -11.50
C LYS A 78 1.87 -21.63 -11.59
N HIS A 79 2.71 -22.11 -10.66
CA HIS A 79 3.09 -23.52 -10.59
C HIS A 79 1.86 -24.41 -10.33
N ALA A 80 0.99 -24.01 -9.40
CA ALA A 80 -0.25 -24.72 -9.13
C ALA A 80 -1.14 -24.80 -10.38
N GLN A 81 -1.28 -23.70 -11.12
CA GLN A 81 -2.07 -23.68 -12.34
C GLN A 81 -1.48 -24.61 -13.42
N GLN A 82 -0.17 -24.65 -13.55
CA GLN A 82 0.51 -25.56 -14.47
C GLN A 82 0.23 -27.02 -14.13
N LEU A 83 0.21 -27.39 -12.84
CA LEU A 83 -0.14 -28.74 -12.40
C LEU A 83 -1.61 -29.07 -12.69
N ILE A 84 -2.49 -28.12 -12.52
CA ILE A 84 -3.92 -28.28 -12.84
C ILE A 84 -4.10 -28.51 -14.33
N ASP A 85 -3.38 -27.77 -15.17
CA ASP A 85 -3.50 -27.84 -16.62
C ASP A 85 -2.69 -29.01 -17.23
N GLY A 86 -1.76 -29.58 -16.50
CA GLY A 86 -0.91 -30.68 -16.96
C GLY A 86 0.18 -30.23 -17.93
N VAL A 87 0.62 -28.97 -17.88
CA VAL A 87 1.65 -28.41 -18.75
C VAL A 87 2.74 -27.76 -17.94
N PRO A 88 4.00 -27.83 -18.33
CA PRO A 88 4.52 -28.58 -19.50
C PRO A 88 4.55 -30.09 -19.29
N ASN A 89 4.43 -30.56 -18.04
CA ASN A 89 4.54 -31.98 -17.71
C ASN A 89 3.33 -32.45 -16.91
N VAL A 90 3.02 -33.75 -17.07
CA VAL A 90 1.96 -34.40 -16.28
C VAL A 90 2.55 -34.86 -14.97
N VAL A 91 1.88 -34.58 -13.86
CA VAL A 91 2.23 -35.02 -12.52
C VAL A 91 1.13 -35.90 -11.97
N VAL A 92 1.46 -37.14 -11.59
CA VAL A 92 0.53 -38.12 -11.06
C VAL A 92 0.82 -38.49 -9.59
N SER A 93 1.72 -37.76 -8.95
CA SER A 93 2.05 -37.93 -7.52
C SER A 93 1.17 -37.03 -6.67
N PRO A 94 0.33 -37.60 -5.79
CA PRO A 94 -0.48 -36.79 -4.87
C PRO A 94 0.36 -35.89 -3.96
N SER A 95 1.55 -36.35 -3.54
CA SER A 95 2.44 -35.57 -2.66
C SER A 95 3.00 -34.34 -3.34
N GLU A 96 3.32 -34.41 -4.63
CA GLU A 96 3.79 -33.22 -5.38
C GLU A 96 2.70 -32.18 -5.52
N ILE A 97 1.44 -32.61 -5.75
CA ILE A 97 0.31 -31.70 -5.79
C ILE A 97 0.08 -31.06 -4.43
N GLN A 98 0.17 -31.83 -3.36
CA GLN A 98 0.02 -31.32 -1.99
C GLN A 98 1.12 -30.33 -1.63
N ASP A 99 2.35 -30.59 -2.05
CA ASP A 99 3.49 -29.66 -1.85
C ASP A 99 3.22 -28.32 -2.56
N ALA A 100 2.65 -28.36 -3.75
CA ALA A 100 2.28 -27.14 -4.47
C ALA A 100 1.22 -26.34 -3.73
N LEU A 101 0.21 -27.00 -3.16
CA LEU A 101 -0.78 -26.34 -2.31
C LEU A 101 -0.16 -25.74 -1.05
N ASN A 102 0.72 -26.48 -0.39
CA ASN A 102 1.44 -25.98 0.79
C ASN A 102 2.26 -24.73 0.46
N ARG A 103 2.89 -24.73 -0.71
CA ARG A 103 3.67 -23.57 -1.21
C ARG A 103 2.78 -22.36 -1.44
N VAL A 104 1.59 -22.52 -2.04
CA VAL A 104 0.61 -21.44 -2.21
C VAL A 104 0.19 -20.88 -0.86
N ASN A 105 -0.16 -21.75 0.07
CA ASN A 105 -0.61 -21.34 1.41
C ASN A 105 0.50 -20.60 2.17
N GLN A 106 1.74 -21.11 2.09
CA GLN A 106 2.88 -20.48 2.74
C GLN A 106 3.17 -19.10 2.14
N ALA A 107 3.18 -18.98 0.82
CA ALA A 107 3.41 -17.71 0.14
C ALA A 107 2.32 -16.68 0.46
N ASN A 108 1.06 -17.12 0.58
CA ASN A 108 -0.04 -16.26 1.02
C ASN A 108 0.15 -15.79 2.47
N ASN A 109 0.53 -16.69 3.36
CA ASN A 109 0.78 -16.36 4.77
C ASN A 109 1.99 -15.44 4.95
N ASP A 110 2.96 -15.50 4.05
CA ASP A 110 4.17 -14.69 4.08
C ASP A 110 3.96 -13.27 3.52
N LEU A 111 2.81 -12.99 2.92
CA LEU A 111 2.50 -11.65 2.45
C LEU A 111 2.53 -10.65 3.62
N ASN A 112 3.26 -9.56 3.44
CA ASN A 112 3.57 -8.61 4.51
C ASN A 112 3.00 -7.21 4.27
N GLY A 113 2.03 -7.08 3.36
CA GLY A 113 1.51 -5.77 2.98
C GLY A 113 0.83 -5.02 4.12
N ASN A 114 0.07 -5.71 4.94
CA ASN A 114 -0.60 -5.09 6.09
C ASN A 114 0.43 -4.56 7.10
N THR A 115 1.50 -5.31 7.35
CA THR A 115 2.61 -4.89 8.21
C THR A 115 3.34 -3.70 7.60
N ASN A 116 3.65 -3.73 6.30
CA ASN A 116 4.32 -2.64 5.61
C ASN A 116 3.50 -1.35 5.67
N LEU A 117 2.19 -1.43 5.46
CA LEU A 117 1.30 -0.28 5.55
C LEU A 117 1.27 0.29 6.98
N ALA A 118 1.14 -0.56 7.99
CA ALA A 118 1.13 -0.13 9.39
C ALA A 118 2.46 0.54 9.78
N ASN A 119 3.59 -0.03 9.36
CA ASN A 119 4.91 0.53 9.61
C ASN A 119 5.09 1.88 8.91
N ALA A 120 4.65 2.00 7.66
CA ALA A 120 4.72 3.26 6.92
C ALA A 120 3.91 4.35 7.62
N LYS A 121 2.68 4.03 8.05
CA LYS A 121 1.83 4.97 8.79
C LYS A 121 2.48 5.42 10.10
N GLN A 122 3.09 4.50 10.84
CA GLN A 122 3.78 4.81 12.08
C GLN A 122 4.98 5.74 11.84
N GLN A 123 5.80 5.43 10.84
CA GLN A 123 6.97 6.23 10.50
C GLN A 123 6.59 7.65 10.07
N VAL A 124 5.56 7.79 9.24
CA VAL A 124 5.09 9.10 8.78
C VAL A 124 4.48 9.90 9.91
N THR A 125 3.71 9.26 10.80
CA THR A 125 3.18 9.91 12.00
C THR A 125 4.30 10.45 12.88
N GLN A 126 5.36 9.67 13.10
CA GLN A 126 6.54 10.11 13.85
C GLN A 126 7.28 11.25 13.16
N ALA A 127 7.43 11.17 11.83
CA ALA A 127 8.05 12.25 11.05
C ALA A 127 7.24 13.55 11.14
N LEU A 128 5.91 13.44 11.15
CA LEU A 128 5.01 14.59 11.31
C LEU A 128 5.24 15.31 12.64
N ASP A 129 5.49 14.56 13.72
CA ASP A 129 5.77 15.11 15.04
C ASP A 129 7.08 15.91 15.07
N GLN A 130 8.00 15.70 14.12
CA GLN A 130 9.24 16.43 13.99
C GLN A 130 9.12 17.70 13.14
N LEU A 131 7.93 18.03 12.65
CA LEU A 131 7.67 19.23 11.84
C LEU A 131 7.07 20.32 12.74
N PRO A 132 7.90 21.28 13.24
CA PRO A 132 7.49 22.16 14.34
C PRO A 132 6.55 23.28 13.89
N ASN A 133 6.50 23.61 12.61
CA ASN A 133 5.85 24.81 12.12
C ASN A 133 4.48 24.57 11.48
N LEU A 134 4.03 23.30 11.41
CA LEU A 134 2.65 23.01 11.05
C LEU A 134 1.71 23.48 12.16
N ASN A 135 0.59 24.11 11.81
CA ASN A 135 -0.44 24.43 12.80
C ASN A 135 -1.27 23.19 13.17
N GLN A 136 -2.09 23.33 14.19
CA GLN A 136 -2.87 22.20 14.72
C GLN A 136 -3.83 21.63 13.68
N ALA A 137 -4.53 22.49 12.92
CA ALA A 137 -5.47 22.06 11.89
C ALA A 137 -4.78 21.27 10.77
N GLN A 138 -3.59 21.69 10.36
CA GLN A 138 -2.77 20.99 9.37
C GLN A 138 -2.32 19.62 9.87
N ARG A 139 -1.86 19.53 11.13
CA ARG A 139 -1.47 18.27 11.76
C ARG A 139 -2.64 17.29 11.82
N ASP A 140 -3.79 17.76 12.23
CA ASP A 140 -4.99 16.93 12.35
C ASP A 140 -5.42 16.40 10.99
N GLU A 141 -5.36 17.23 9.95
CA GLU A 141 -5.69 16.79 8.58
C GLU A 141 -4.70 15.76 8.05
N PHE A 142 -3.40 15.95 8.24
CA PHE A 142 -2.41 14.95 7.84
C PHE A 142 -2.58 13.64 8.59
N ASN A 143 -2.84 13.67 9.89
CA ASN A 143 -3.11 12.47 10.69
C ASN A 143 -4.35 11.72 10.18
N LYS A 144 -5.39 12.46 9.81
CA LYS A 144 -6.59 11.89 9.20
C LYS A 144 -6.27 11.20 7.87
N GLN A 145 -5.51 11.86 6.99
CA GLN A 145 -5.09 11.30 5.70
C GLN A 145 -4.24 10.03 5.88
N ILE A 146 -3.32 10.03 6.85
CA ILE A 146 -2.50 8.86 7.18
C ILE A 146 -3.39 7.69 7.60
N ASN A 147 -4.35 7.94 8.50
CA ASN A 147 -5.24 6.89 9.00
C ASN A 147 -6.12 6.29 7.90
N GLN A 148 -6.54 7.11 6.94
CA GLN A 148 -7.42 6.69 5.84
C GLN A 148 -6.65 6.05 4.67
N ALA A 149 -5.35 6.20 4.58
CA ALA A 149 -4.55 5.68 3.48
C ALA A 149 -4.56 4.15 3.47
N THR A 150 -4.67 3.57 2.27
CA THR A 150 -4.73 2.13 2.05
C THR A 150 -3.51 1.59 1.31
N GLN A 151 -2.64 2.48 0.80
CA GLN A 151 -1.46 2.11 0.03
C GLN A 151 -0.21 2.81 0.59
N VAL A 152 0.90 2.08 0.65
CA VAL A 152 2.18 2.63 1.13
C VAL A 152 2.63 3.86 0.35
N PRO A 153 2.55 3.90 -1.00
CA PRO A 153 2.93 5.11 -1.74
C PRO A 153 2.12 6.35 -1.36
N ASP A 154 0.84 6.19 -1.04
CA ASP A 154 -0.01 7.30 -0.60
C ASP A 154 0.45 7.84 0.75
N VAL A 155 0.82 6.95 1.68
CA VAL A 155 1.39 7.35 2.98
C VAL A 155 2.68 8.13 2.79
N ASN A 156 3.56 7.68 1.90
CA ASN A 156 4.82 8.37 1.60
C ASN A 156 4.58 9.74 0.95
N ALA A 157 3.58 9.85 0.10
CA ALA A 157 3.18 11.13 -0.52
C ALA A 157 2.69 12.13 0.54
N ILE A 158 1.99 11.67 1.58
CA ILE A 158 1.57 12.52 2.70
C ILE A 158 2.80 13.10 3.43
N GLN A 159 3.84 12.31 3.66
CA GLN A 159 5.07 12.80 4.28
C GLN A 159 5.73 13.91 3.46
N GLN A 160 5.81 13.75 2.14
CA GLN A 160 6.36 14.77 1.24
C GLN A 160 5.53 16.05 1.28
N ALA A 161 4.20 15.92 1.24
CA ALA A 161 3.29 17.06 1.33
C ALA A 161 3.45 17.80 2.67
N ALA A 162 3.58 17.05 3.76
CA ALA A 162 3.79 17.63 5.09
C ALA A 162 5.12 18.38 5.19
N ASN A 163 6.19 17.83 4.63
CA ASN A 163 7.50 18.50 4.59
C ASN A 163 7.44 19.82 3.81
N GLN A 164 6.82 19.81 2.64
CA GLN A 164 6.67 21.00 1.81
C GLN A 164 5.83 22.07 2.50
N LEU A 165 4.74 21.67 3.14
CA LEU A 165 3.89 22.61 3.87
C LEU A 165 4.61 23.17 5.09
N ASN A 166 5.37 22.36 5.81
CA ASN A 166 6.18 22.82 6.95
C ASN A 166 7.25 23.84 6.50
N GLU A 167 7.90 23.62 5.36
CA GLU A 167 8.86 24.58 4.80
C GLU A 167 8.18 25.91 4.50
N ALA A 168 7.03 25.91 3.87
CA ALA A 168 6.27 27.12 3.58
C ALA A 168 5.83 27.85 4.86
N MET A 169 5.36 27.10 5.86
CA MET A 169 4.98 27.63 7.17
C MET A 169 6.17 28.20 7.93
N THR A 170 7.33 27.55 7.84
CA THR A 170 8.58 28.06 8.42
C THR A 170 8.95 29.41 7.82
N ALA A 171 8.89 29.52 6.50
CA ALA A 171 9.19 30.77 5.80
C ALA A 171 8.20 31.88 6.16
N LEU A 172 6.91 31.56 6.26
CA LEU A 172 5.86 32.53 6.65
C LEU A 172 6.08 33.02 8.09
N LYS A 173 6.41 32.12 9.00
CA LYS A 173 6.70 32.44 10.40
C LYS A 173 7.90 33.37 10.50
N GLN A 174 8.98 33.04 9.82
CA GLN A 174 10.19 33.88 9.78
C GLN A 174 9.94 35.25 9.13
N GLY A 175 9.15 35.26 8.05
CA GLY A 175 8.85 36.50 7.32
C GLY A 175 7.93 37.48 8.10
N SER A 176 7.21 36.98 9.08
CA SER A 176 6.31 37.79 9.95
C SER A 176 6.85 37.99 11.37
N GLU A 177 8.04 37.46 11.66
CA GLU A 177 8.62 37.45 13.00
C GLU A 177 8.92 38.85 13.53
N ASN A 178 9.35 39.78 12.66
CA ASN A 178 9.73 41.13 13.01
C ASN A 178 8.59 42.14 12.88
N LYS A 179 7.35 41.73 12.84
CA LYS A 179 6.19 42.59 12.63
C LYS A 179 6.06 43.71 13.65
N ASP A 180 6.39 43.44 14.89
CA ASP A 180 6.30 44.43 15.97
C ASP A 180 7.38 45.50 15.83
N ASP A 181 8.59 45.11 15.43
CA ASP A 181 9.69 46.04 15.16
C ASP A 181 9.33 46.95 13.97
N ILE A 182 8.74 46.38 12.91
CA ILE A 182 8.29 47.16 11.74
C ILE A 182 7.23 48.17 12.16
N LYS A 183 6.21 47.75 12.90
CA LYS A 183 5.11 48.62 13.36
C LYS A 183 5.63 49.74 14.30
N GLY A 184 6.69 49.49 15.03
CA GLY A 184 7.34 50.46 15.88
C GLY A 184 8.31 51.40 15.16
N SER A 185 8.58 51.20 13.88
CA SER A 185 9.55 52.01 13.10
C SER A 185 8.96 53.33 12.63
N GLU A 186 9.82 54.30 12.42
CA GLU A 186 9.43 55.59 11.81
C GLU A 186 8.87 55.40 10.40
N ASN A 187 9.46 54.46 9.64
CA ASN A 187 8.99 54.15 8.27
C ASN A 187 7.51 53.71 8.24
N TYR A 188 7.09 52.95 9.22
CA TYR A 188 5.68 52.56 9.34
C TYR A 188 4.83 53.73 9.82
N HIS A 189 5.24 54.47 10.82
CA HIS A 189 4.50 55.60 11.37
C HIS A 189 4.30 56.74 10.36
N ASP A 190 5.31 56.99 9.54
CA ASP A 190 5.28 58.05 8.55
C ASP A 190 4.63 57.61 7.22
N ALA A 191 4.35 56.29 7.06
CA ALA A 191 3.69 55.80 5.87
C ALA A 191 2.23 56.26 5.83
N ASP A 192 1.70 56.40 4.60
CA ASP A 192 0.28 56.71 4.43
C ASP A 192 -0.62 55.57 4.95
N THR A 193 -1.84 55.91 5.23
CA THR A 193 -2.83 54.98 5.83
C THR A 193 -3.02 53.73 4.98
N ASP A 194 -2.99 53.86 3.63
CA ASP A 194 -3.23 52.74 2.72
C ASP A 194 -2.08 51.72 2.85
N ARG A 195 -0.83 52.20 2.99
CA ARG A 195 0.35 51.33 3.18
C ARG A 195 0.34 50.65 4.56
N GLN A 196 0.02 51.42 5.61
CA GLN A 196 -0.16 50.86 6.96
C GLN A 196 -1.20 49.76 6.99
N THR A 197 -2.35 49.99 6.36
CA THR A 197 -3.46 49.03 6.28
C THR A 197 -3.02 47.80 5.47
N ALA A 198 -2.36 47.97 4.33
CA ALA A 198 -1.86 46.85 3.52
C ALA A 198 -0.91 45.95 4.32
N PHE A 199 0.02 46.53 5.09
CA PHE A 199 0.92 45.77 5.96
C PHE A 199 0.15 45.04 7.08
N ASP A 200 -0.75 45.75 7.76
CA ASP A 200 -1.54 45.17 8.84
C ASP A 200 -2.41 44.00 8.34
N ASP A 201 -3.05 44.15 7.18
CA ASP A 201 -3.86 43.09 6.58
C ASP A 201 -3.02 41.88 6.19
N ALA A 202 -1.85 42.10 5.61
CA ALA A 202 -0.95 41.01 5.23
C ALA A 202 -0.45 40.24 6.47
N ILE A 203 -0.09 40.94 7.54
CA ILE A 203 0.33 40.34 8.81
C ILE A 203 -0.83 39.59 9.49
N ASN A 204 -2.02 40.16 9.53
CA ASN A 204 -3.19 39.52 10.11
C ASN A 204 -3.55 38.24 9.36
N HIS A 205 -3.45 38.25 8.02
CA HIS A 205 -3.66 37.06 7.21
C HIS A 205 -2.60 36.00 7.50
N ALA A 206 -1.34 36.38 7.59
CA ALA A 206 -0.25 35.48 7.94
C ALA A 206 -0.47 34.85 9.34
N ASP A 207 -0.84 35.66 10.32
CA ASP A 207 -1.13 35.16 11.69
C ASP A 207 -2.30 34.17 11.69
N THR A 208 -3.33 34.42 10.89
CA THR A 208 -4.47 33.51 10.75
C THR A 208 -4.01 32.15 10.21
N LEU A 209 -3.18 32.13 9.16
CA LEU A 209 -2.65 30.91 8.59
C LEU A 209 -1.73 30.15 9.57
N LEU A 210 -0.93 30.88 10.34
CA LEU A 210 -0.02 30.27 11.33
C LEU A 210 -0.74 29.61 12.50
N ASN A 211 -1.97 30.04 12.82
CA ASN A 211 -2.68 29.65 14.04
C ASN A 211 -4.00 28.92 13.79
N GLU A 212 -4.24 28.37 12.62
CA GLU A 212 -5.48 27.64 12.31
C GLU A 212 -5.71 26.49 13.28
N GLN A 213 -6.90 26.42 13.86
CA GLN A 213 -7.33 25.34 14.75
C GLN A 213 -8.30 24.37 14.08
N SER A 214 -8.94 24.81 12.99
CA SER A 214 -9.83 24.03 12.15
C SER A 214 -9.77 24.60 10.73
N SER A 215 -10.32 23.86 9.76
CA SER A 215 -10.33 24.29 8.35
C SER A 215 -8.92 24.65 7.84
N PRO A 216 -8.02 23.67 7.75
CA PRO A 216 -6.62 23.92 7.47
C PRO A 216 -6.38 24.38 6.03
N THR A 217 -5.39 25.26 5.85
CA THR A 217 -4.80 25.56 4.56
C THR A 217 -3.69 24.55 4.28
N MET A 218 -3.89 23.68 3.31
CA MET A 218 -2.97 22.57 3.02
C MET A 218 -2.06 22.83 1.82
N ASP A 219 -2.35 23.84 1.01
CA ASP A 219 -1.58 24.15 -0.19
C ASP A 219 -0.37 25.02 0.18
N PRO A 220 0.87 24.54 -0.03
CA PRO A 220 2.08 25.36 0.22
C PRO A 220 2.11 26.66 -0.59
N ASP A 221 1.54 26.66 -1.79
CA ASP A 221 1.53 27.86 -2.65
C ASP A 221 0.67 28.98 -2.05
N THR A 222 -0.43 28.65 -1.42
CA THR A 222 -1.25 29.63 -0.69
C THR A 222 -0.48 30.27 0.45
N ILE A 223 0.31 29.49 1.18
CA ILE A 223 1.19 29.98 2.26
C ILE A 223 2.30 30.88 1.68
N LYS A 224 2.92 30.47 0.57
CA LYS A 224 3.96 31.28 -0.12
C LYS A 224 3.41 32.63 -0.62
N GLN A 225 2.17 32.64 -1.11
CA GLN A 225 1.51 33.89 -1.52
C GLN A 225 1.30 34.83 -0.34
N ALA A 226 0.91 34.31 0.82
CA ALA A 226 0.77 35.13 2.03
C ALA A 226 2.11 35.75 2.43
N LEU A 227 3.21 35.01 2.34
CA LEU A 227 4.55 35.55 2.58
C LEU A 227 4.92 36.65 1.56
N ALA A 228 4.62 36.43 0.29
CA ALA A 228 4.85 37.42 -0.75
C ALA A 228 4.09 38.74 -0.45
N HIS A 229 2.86 38.67 0.02
CA HIS A 229 2.07 39.85 0.41
C HIS A 229 2.70 40.59 1.60
N VAL A 230 3.21 39.86 2.59
CA VAL A 230 3.93 40.46 3.73
C VAL A 230 5.17 41.21 3.22
N ASN A 231 5.96 40.58 2.34
CA ASN A 231 7.19 41.17 1.81
C ASN A 231 6.91 42.39 0.94
N GLU A 232 5.87 42.35 0.09
CA GLU A 232 5.45 43.49 -0.73
C GLU A 232 4.99 44.66 0.13
N ALA A 233 4.22 44.41 1.16
CA ALA A 233 3.65 45.42 2.05
C ALA A 233 4.75 46.09 2.93
N ASN A 234 5.87 45.41 3.13
CA ASN A 234 7.00 45.93 3.92
C ASN A 234 7.94 46.88 3.12
N HIS A 235 7.79 46.91 1.80
CA HIS A 235 8.61 47.80 0.92
C HIS A 235 7.81 49.03 0.53
#